data_996854846b9695a5b55a2939b4362162
#
_entry.id   996854846b9695a5b55a2939b4362162
#
_cell.length_a   1.000
_cell.length_b   1.000
_cell.length_c   1.000
_cell.angle_alpha   90.00
_cell.angle_beta   90.00
_cell.angle_gamma   90.00
#
_symmetry.space_group_name_H-M   'P 1'
#
loop_
_entity.id
_entity.type
_entity.pdbx_description
1 polymer ?
#
loop_
_entity_poly.entity_id
_entity_poly.type
_entity_poly.pdbx_seq_one_letter_code
_entity_poly.pdbx_strand_id
1 'polypeptide(L)'
;VRALHDGEEIALLLVWHDDTYDRSTVRPQDFRDAVAIEFSLASDPPFFGMGESAKLVNIWMWKSEMQADLASGYQDIEDVYPDMVVDTYPSIVRSPVDQPMGDARTVGLDPTYIAGWGAGNPVSDPTRPEPVEVLQAHGHGTLQARPPIDQTVEANGLYRADTYRVVFRRVLTPMGKKDTGIVRLELGTEVAVAFAVWNGNARDRDGKKNISIWQSIKIAP
;
A
#
# COMPACT_ATOMS: atom_id res chain seq x y z
N VAL A 1 13.61 12.65 -1.72
CA VAL A 1 12.90 12.02 -2.84
C VAL A 1 13.66 12.28 -4.12
N ARG A 2 13.65 11.32 -5.05
CA ARG A 2 14.20 11.46 -6.41
C ARG A 2 13.19 10.91 -7.40
N ALA A 3 13.10 11.52 -8.57
CA ALA A 3 12.23 11.09 -9.66
C ALA A 3 13.05 10.88 -10.94
N LEU A 4 12.67 9.89 -11.72
CA LEU A 4 13.24 9.58 -13.04
C LEU A 4 12.11 9.10 -13.96
N HIS A 5 12.09 9.48 -15.21
CA HIS A 5 11.22 8.92 -16.23
C HIS A 5 11.94 8.78 -17.58
N ASP A 6 11.43 7.90 -18.44
CA ASP A 6 11.94 7.63 -19.79
C ASP A 6 10.98 8.09 -20.90
N GLY A 7 9.91 8.79 -20.54
CA GLY A 7 8.85 9.22 -21.43
C GLY A 7 7.63 8.29 -21.44
N GLU A 8 7.76 7.06 -20.96
CA GLU A 8 6.68 6.07 -20.86
C GLU A 8 6.35 5.74 -19.40
N GLU A 9 7.37 5.52 -18.59
CA GLU A 9 7.24 5.18 -17.17
C GLU A 9 7.93 6.22 -16.28
N ILE A 10 7.48 6.28 -15.04
CA ILE A 10 8.11 7.07 -13.97
C ILE A 10 8.50 6.15 -12.81
N ALA A 11 9.67 6.40 -12.25
CA ALA A 11 10.14 5.83 -11.01
C ALA A 11 10.37 6.92 -9.96
N LEU A 12 9.86 6.70 -8.75
CA LEU A 12 9.99 7.62 -7.61
C LEU A 12 10.69 6.88 -6.48
N LEU A 13 11.89 7.33 -6.12
CA LEU A 13 12.67 6.80 -4.99
C LEU A 13 12.47 7.67 -3.76
N LEU A 14 11.95 7.08 -2.69
CA LEU A 14 11.87 7.66 -1.36
C LEU A 14 12.93 7.02 -0.46
N VAL A 15 13.63 7.87 0.30
CA VAL A 15 14.68 7.44 1.23
C VAL A 15 14.46 8.17 2.55
N TRP A 16 14.38 7.41 3.65
CA TRP A 16 14.31 7.97 4.98
C TRP A 16 15.08 7.11 5.99
N HIS A 17 15.50 7.73 7.06
CA HIS A 17 16.14 7.06 8.18
C HIS A 17 15.07 6.49 9.11
N ASP A 18 15.30 5.27 9.57
CA ASP A 18 14.47 4.58 10.56
C ASP A 18 15.37 3.63 11.35
N ASP A 19 15.36 3.74 12.68
CA ASP A 19 16.21 2.92 13.57
C ASP A 19 15.71 1.48 13.70
N THR A 20 14.49 1.19 13.24
CA THR A 20 13.81 -0.10 13.40
C THR A 20 13.28 -0.62 12.07
N TYR A 21 13.12 -1.93 11.99
CA TYR A 21 12.53 -2.61 10.85
C TYR A 21 11.22 -3.27 11.27
N ASP A 22 10.16 -2.48 11.30
CA ASP A 22 8.84 -2.91 11.76
C ASP A 22 7.98 -3.38 10.58
N ARG A 23 7.72 -4.70 10.51
CA ARG A 23 7.09 -5.36 9.35
C ARG A 23 5.98 -6.34 9.70
N SER A 24 5.41 -6.26 10.89
CA SER A 24 4.32 -7.12 11.31
C SER A 24 3.09 -6.32 11.70
N THR A 25 1.91 -6.89 11.46
CA THR A 25 0.61 -6.36 11.89
C THR A 25 -0.28 -7.45 12.46
N VAL A 26 0.28 -8.61 12.77
CA VAL A 26 -0.47 -9.79 13.22
C VAL A 26 -1.13 -9.54 14.58
N ARG A 27 -0.42 -8.90 15.50
CA ARG A 27 -0.96 -8.56 16.83
C ARG A 27 -1.48 -7.11 16.85
N PRO A 28 -2.48 -6.80 17.70
CA PRO A 28 -2.97 -5.42 17.85
C PRO A 28 -1.91 -4.39 18.26
N GLN A 29 -0.83 -4.84 18.93
CA GLN A 29 0.30 -4.00 19.33
C GLN A 29 1.41 -3.90 18.27
N ASP A 30 1.32 -4.64 17.18
CA ASP A 30 2.28 -4.57 16.08
C ASP A 30 1.89 -3.41 15.15
N PHE A 31 2.87 -2.60 14.85
CA PHE A 31 2.73 -1.44 13.96
C PHE A 31 3.83 -1.54 12.91
N ARG A 32 3.47 -1.36 11.66
CA ARG A 32 4.40 -1.47 10.54
C ARG A 32 4.95 -0.14 10.10
N ASP A 33 6.10 -0.17 9.47
CA ASP A 33 6.60 0.95 8.69
C ASP A 33 5.87 1.05 7.36
N ALA A 34 5.63 2.27 6.93
CA ALA A 34 5.00 2.52 5.63
C ALA A 34 5.40 3.89 5.08
N VAL A 35 5.26 4.04 3.78
CA VAL A 35 5.44 5.34 3.11
C VAL A 35 4.38 5.50 2.02
N ALA A 36 3.89 6.73 1.87
CA ALA A 36 2.94 7.04 0.82
C ALA A 36 3.34 8.30 0.04
N ILE A 37 2.94 8.31 -1.22
CA ILE A 37 2.95 9.48 -2.10
C ILE A 37 1.51 9.84 -2.38
N GLU A 38 1.13 11.07 -2.11
CA GLU A 38 -0.19 11.62 -2.39
C GLU A 38 -0.10 12.64 -3.52
N PHE A 39 -0.94 12.48 -4.53
CA PHE A 39 -1.05 13.36 -5.68
C PHE A 39 -2.38 14.10 -5.65
N SER A 40 -2.37 15.43 -5.79
CA SER A 40 -3.59 16.19 -6.02
C SER A 40 -4.09 15.94 -7.46
N LEU A 41 -5.37 15.65 -7.59
CA LEU A 41 -6.05 15.56 -8.89
C LEU A 41 -6.68 16.89 -9.32
N ALA A 42 -6.65 17.88 -8.43
CA ALA A 42 -7.07 19.24 -8.71
C ALA A 42 -5.87 20.14 -9.03
N SER A 43 -6.08 21.14 -9.87
CA SER A 43 -5.05 22.15 -10.20
C SER A 43 -4.64 23.01 -9.01
N ASP A 44 -5.56 23.20 -8.05
CA ASP A 44 -5.32 23.84 -6.76
C ASP A 44 -5.41 22.74 -5.69
N PRO A 45 -4.29 22.33 -5.08
CA PRO A 45 -4.29 21.21 -4.14
C PRO A 45 -5.16 21.52 -2.90
N PRO A 46 -5.68 20.47 -2.23
CA PRO A 46 -6.40 20.65 -0.97
C PRO A 46 -5.51 21.26 0.10
N PHE A 47 -6.10 21.94 1.07
CA PHE A 47 -5.34 22.61 2.12
C PHE A 47 -4.57 21.61 3.00
N PHE A 48 -5.21 20.49 3.36
CA PHE A 48 -4.57 19.37 4.04
C PHE A 48 -4.44 18.16 3.12
N GLY A 49 -3.57 17.22 3.48
CA GLY A 49 -3.55 15.88 2.92
C GLY A 49 -4.91 15.18 3.07
N MET A 50 -5.08 14.05 2.38
CA MET A 50 -6.32 13.26 2.31
C MET A 50 -7.45 13.88 1.48
N GLY A 51 -7.20 14.97 0.77
CA GLY A 51 -8.20 15.60 -0.11
C GLY A 51 -9.26 16.40 0.62
N GLU A 52 -10.18 16.94 -0.17
CA GLU A 52 -11.39 17.66 0.25
C GLU A 52 -12.56 17.20 -0.62
N SER A 53 -13.80 17.53 -0.21
CA SER A 53 -15.03 17.09 -0.89
C SER A 53 -15.02 17.30 -2.43
N ALA A 54 -14.41 18.37 -2.92
CA ALA A 54 -14.30 18.69 -4.34
C ALA A 54 -12.89 18.48 -4.92
N LYS A 55 -11.93 18.06 -4.11
CA LYS A 55 -10.52 17.91 -4.49
C LYS A 55 -10.01 16.53 -4.11
N LEU A 56 -10.24 15.59 -5.02
CA LEU A 56 -9.74 14.23 -4.87
C LEU A 56 -8.21 14.20 -4.85
N VAL A 57 -7.70 13.23 -4.12
CA VAL A 57 -6.29 12.83 -4.13
C VAL A 57 -6.16 11.36 -4.51
N ASN A 58 -5.08 11.03 -5.23
CA ASN A 58 -4.65 9.67 -5.50
C ASN A 58 -3.42 9.37 -4.66
N ILE A 59 -3.39 8.22 -4.02
CA ILE A 59 -2.35 7.86 -3.05
C ILE A 59 -1.75 6.52 -3.45
N TRP A 60 -0.42 6.46 -3.49
CA TRP A 60 0.35 5.22 -3.64
C TRP A 60 0.99 4.91 -2.29
N MET A 61 0.61 3.83 -1.66
CA MET A 61 1.05 3.49 -0.31
C MET A 61 1.76 2.13 -0.30
N TRP A 62 3.06 2.16 -0.06
CA TRP A 62 3.87 0.99 0.21
C TRP A 62 3.85 0.66 1.71
N LYS A 63 3.86 -0.63 2.03
CA LYS A 63 3.83 -1.14 3.41
C LYS A 63 4.85 -2.25 3.60
N SER A 64 5.58 -2.21 4.70
CA SER A 64 6.66 -3.15 5.01
C SER A 64 6.17 -4.58 5.23
N GLU A 65 4.97 -4.77 5.82
CA GLU A 65 4.40 -6.12 5.99
C GLU A 65 4.02 -6.75 4.66
N MET A 66 3.48 -5.98 3.73
CA MET A 66 3.17 -6.50 2.38
C MET A 66 4.44 -6.90 1.63
N GLN A 67 5.52 -6.14 1.81
CA GLN A 67 6.84 -6.50 1.26
C GLN A 67 7.37 -7.78 1.90
N ALA A 68 7.16 -7.97 3.19
CA ALA A 68 7.56 -9.17 3.90
C ALA A 68 6.74 -10.40 3.46
N ASP A 69 5.43 -10.22 3.28
CA ASP A 69 4.53 -11.27 2.78
C ASP A 69 4.97 -11.79 1.41
N LEU A 70 5.38 -10.91 0.51
CA LEU A 70 5.90 -11.30 -0.81
C LEU A 70 7.23 -12.06 -0.73
N ALA A 71 8.05 -11.74 0.26
CA ALA A 71 9.38 -12.35 0.41
C ALA A 71 9.33 -13.70 1.14
N SER A 72 8.45 -13.87 2.14
CA SER A 72 8.45 -15.00 3.06
C SER A 72 7.08 -15.71 3.20
N GLY A 73 6.07 -15.25 2.52
CA GLY A 73 4.69 -15.73 2.63
C GLY A 73 3.85 -14.84 3.55
N TYR A 74 2.54 -14.95 3.39
CA TYR A 74 1.56 -14.20 4.17
C TYR A 74 1.74 -14.47 5.67
N GLN A 75 1.86 -13.39 6.45
CA GLN A 75 2.00 -13.47 7.90
C GLN A 75 0.67 -13.81 8.55
N ASP A 76 0.66 -14.86 9.35
CA ASP A 76 -0.52 -15.32 10.07
C ASP A 76 -0.30 -15.32 11.58
N ILE A 77 -1.39 -15.49 12.31
CA ILE A 77 -1.40 -15.53 13.77
C ILE A 77 -0.53 -16.69 14.30
N GLU A 78 -0.41 -17.78 13.56
CA GLU A 78 0.43 -18.94 13.90
C GLU A 78 1.93 -18.61 13.87
N ASP A 79 2.36 -17.63 13.06
CA ASP A 79 3.76 -17.18 13.06
C ASP A 79 4.15 -16.49 14.38
N VAL A 80 3.16 -15.98 15.11
CA VAL A 80 3.37 -15.28 16.40
C VAL A 80 3.00 -16.16 17.58
N TYR A 81 2.03 -17.06 17.41
CA TYR A 81 1.53 -17.98 18.43
C TYR A 81 1.56 -19.41 17.90
N PRO A 82 2.75 -20.06 17.81
CA PRO A 82 2.90 -21.36 17.14
C PRO A 82 2.17 -22.52 17.87
N ASP A 83 1.84 -22.34 19.14
CA ASP A 83 1.07 -23.31 19.93
C ASP A 83 -0.45 -23.07 19.86
N MET A 84 -0.90 -22.10 19.06
CA MET A 84 -2.33 -21.83 18.87
C MET A 84 -2.96 -22.89 17.98
N VAL A 85 -4.15 -23.33 18.37
CA VAL A 85 -4.99 -24.20 17.55
C VAL A 85 -6.15 -23.38 17.01
N VAL A 86 -6.26 -23.33 15.69
CA VAL A 86 -7.43 -22.74 15.00
C VAL A 86 -8.46 -23.83 14.77
N ASP A 87 -9.64 -23.66 15.34
CA ASP A 87 -10.76 -24.59 15.11
C ASP A 87 -11.45 -24.25 13.79
N THR A 88 -11.25 -25.11 12.82
CA THR A 88 -11.84 -24.96 11.48
C THR A 88 -12.85 -26.07 11.19
N TYR A 89 -13.99 -25.70 10.62
CA TYR A 89 -15.02 -26.66 10.23
C TYR A 89 -14.68 -27.29 8.87
N PRO A 90 -14.54 -28.63 8.80
CA PRO A 90 -14.16 -29.31 7.55
C PRO A 90 -15.06 -29.03 6.35
N SER A 91 -16.33 -28.66 6.60
CA SER A 91 -17.27 -28.29 5.53
C SER A 91 -16.97 -26.97 4.84
N ILE A 92 -16.12 -26.13 5.45
CA ILE A 92 -15.74 -24.81 4.95
C ILE A 92 -14.37 -24.90 4.28
N VAL A 93 -13.51 -25.85 4.71
CA VAL A 93 -12.16 -26.04 4.19
C VAL A 93 -12.21 -26.96 2.97
N ARG A 94 -11.97 -26.43 1.79
CA ARG A 94 -11.77 -27.23 0.56
C ARG A 94 -10.33 -27.71 0.39
N SER A 95 -9.56 -27.79 1.46
CA SER A 95 -8.18 -28.23 1.43
C SER A 95 -8.08 -29.75 1.29
N PRO A 96 -7.06 -30.28 0.58
CA PRO A 96 -6.74 -31.70 0.59
C PRO A 96 -6.50 -32.21 2.03
N VAL A 97 -6.92 -33.44 2.31
CA VAL A 97 -7.00 -34.04 3.66
C VAL A 97 -5.69 -34.09 4.46
N ASP A 98 -4.56 -33.77 3.84
CA ASP A 98 -3.20 -33.84 4.43
C ASP A 98 -2.59 -32.47 4.79
N GLN A 99 -3.35 -31.40 4.72
CA GLN A 99 -2.85 -30.06 5.10
C GLN A 99 -3.27 -29.72 6.53
N PRO A 100 -2.40 -29.10 7.35
CA PRO A 100 -2.79 -28.60 8.66
C PRO A 100 -3.97 -27.64 8.50
N MET A 101 -5.09 -27.95 9.17
CA MET A 101 -6.25 -27.08 9.15
C MET A 101 -5.91 -25.80 9.90
N GLY A 102 -6.10 -24.65 9.26
CA GLY A 102 -5.95 -23.33 9.89
C GLY A 102 -4.76 -22.49 9.45
N ASP A 103 -3.85 -23.00 8.64
CA ASP A 103 -2.79 -22.18 8.06
C ASP A 103 -3.37 -21.26 6.98
N ALA A 104 -3.36 -19.94 7.20
CA ALA A 104 -3.83 -18.96 6.22
C ALA A 104 -3.10 -19.07 4.87
N ARG A 105 -1.87 -19.60 4.86
CA ARG A 105 -1.11 -19.89 3.64
C ARG A 105 -1.71 -21.02 2.83
N THR A 106 -2.36 -21.98 3.47
CA THR A 106 -3.08 -23.07 2.82
C THR A 106 -4.54 -22.74 2.57
N VAL A 107 -5.13 -21.93 3.43
CA VAL A 107 -6.50 -21.40 3.32
C VAL A 107 -6.56 -20.14 2.46
N GLY A 108 -5.43 -19.51 2.22
CA GLY A 108 -5.31 -18.30 1.39
C GLY A 108 -5.84 -18.43 -0.04
N LEU A 109 -6.12 -19.66 -0.48
CA LEU A 109 -6.81 -19.93 -1.74
C LEU A 109 -8.34 -19.97 -1.59
N ASP A 110 -8.87 -19.90 -0.36
CA ASP A 110 -10.31 -19.85 -0.10
C ASP A 110 -10.69 -18.52 0.57
N PRO A 111 -11.30 -17.59 -0.17
CA PRO A 111 -11.64 -16.26 0.34
C PRO A 111 -12.61 -16.28 1.54
N THR A 112 -13.22 -17.42 1.87
CA THR A 112 -14.14 -17.50 3.03
C THR A 112 -13.42 -17.36 4.37
N TYR A 113 -12.11 -17.60 4.43
CA TYR A 113 -11.30 -17.47 5.64
C TYR A 113 -10.78 -16.07 5.90
N ILE A 114 -10.54 -15.32 4.85
CA ILE A 114 -10.11 -13.92 4.95
C ILE A 114 -11.32 -13.06 4.59
N ALA A 115 -12.07 -12.67 5.61
CA ALA A 115 -13.35 -11.99 5.42
C ALA A 115 -13.24 -10.72 4.56
N GLY A 116 -12.17 -9.95 4.72
CA GLY A 116 -11.92 -8.76 3.88
C GLY A 116 -11.70 -9.14 2.41
N TRP A 117 -10.91 -10.17 2.15
CA TRP A 117 -10.67 -10.67 0.79
C TRP A 117 -11.95 -11.27 0.19
N GLY A 118 -12.66 -12.08 0.95
CA GLY A 118 -13.96 -12.64 0.54
C GLY A 118 -15.00 -11.55 0.23
N ALA A 119 -14.91 -10.40 0.88
CA ALA A 119 -15.73 -9.22 0.59
C ALA A 119 -15.20 -8.37 -0.59
N GLY A 120 -14.12 -8.79 -1.23
CA GLY A 120 -13.50 -8.08 -2.36
C GLY A 120 -12.63 -6.89 -1.96
N ASN A 121 -12.15 -6.84 -0.72
CA ASN A 121 -11.21 -5.81 -0.28
C ASN A 121 -9.78 -6.14 -0.75
N PRO A 122 -9.19 -5.40 -1.70
CA PRO A 122 -7.86 -5.68 -2.23
C PRO A 122 -6.75 -5.53 -1.17
N VAL A 123 -6.99 -4.80 -0.10
CA VAL A 123 -6.04 -4.64 1.02
C VAL A 123 -5.83 -5.97 1.76
N SER A 124 -6.85 -6.82 1.78
CA SER A 124 -6.84 -8.11 2.47
C SER A 124 -6.51 -9.29 1.55
N ASP A 125 -6.08 -9.03 0.32
CA ASP A 125 -5.73 -10.08 -0.64
C ASP A 125 -4.34 -10.67 -0.31
N PRO A 126 -4.26 -11.94 0.13
CA PRO A 126 -2.99 -12.59 0.44
C PRO A 126 -2.20 -12.99 -0.82
N THR A 127 -2.84 -12.93 -1.99
CA THR A 127 -2.25 -13.29 -3.29
C THR A 127 -1.78 -12.07 -4.07
N ARG A 128 -1.79 -10.87 -3.44
CA ARG A 128 -1.36 -9.63 -4.09
C ARG A 128 0.04 -9.77 -4.69
N PRO A 129 0.28 -9.25 -5.90
CA PRO A 129 1.59 -9.32 -6.53
C PRO A 129 2.55 -8.20 -6.07
N GLU A 130 2.04 -7.14 -5.44
CA GLU A 130 2.79 -5.93 -5.14
C GLU A 130 2.61 -5.48 -3.68
N PRO A 131 3.66 -4.92 -3.05
CA PRO A 131 3.59 -4.41 -1.67
C PRO A 131 3.06 -2.98 -1.59
N VAL A 132 2.27 -2.57 -2.57
CA VAL A 132 1.74 -1.21 -2.71
C VAL A 132 0.24 -1.24 -2.99
N GLU A 133 -0.44 -0.23 -2.50
CA GLU A 133 -1.87 0.01 -2.75
C GLU A 133 -2.07 1.35 -3.45
N VAL A 134 -2.91 1.33 -4.46
CA VAL A 134 -3.43 2.56 -5.07
C VAL A 134 -4.76 2.90 -4.41
N LEU A 135 -4.79 4.04 -3.75
CA LEU A 135 -5.90 4.51 -2.94
C LEU A 135 -6.39 5.87 -3.45
N GLN A 136 -7.58 6.26 -3.03
CA GLN A 136 -8.11 7.61 -3.23
C GLN A 136 -8.74 8.13 -1.94
N ALA A 137 -8.80 9.47 -1.81
CA ALA A 137 -9.51 10.13 -0.73
C ALA A 137 -10.06 11.48 -1.19
N HIS A 138 -11.12 11.95 -0.51
CA HIS A 138 -11.75 13.25 -0.72
C HIS A 138 -12.14 13.91 0.61
N GLY A 139 -11.31 13.70 1.62
CA GLY A 139 -11.47 14.18 2.99
C GLY A 139 -11.09 13.14 4.01
N HIS A 140 -10.95 13.54 5.27
CA HIS A 140 -10.67 12.62 6.36
C HIS A 140 -11.77 11.56 6.50
N GLY A 141 -11.38 10.29 6.68
CA GLY A 141 -12.30 9.16 6.81
C GLY A 141 -12.86 8.63 5.48
N THR A 142 -12.44 9.16 4.34
CA THR A 142 -12.92 8.74 3.01
C THR A 142 -11.91 7.90 2.23
N LEU A 143 -10.81 7.49 2.87
CA LEU A 143 -9.80 6.66 2.23
C LEU A 143 -10.40 5.34 1.77
N GLN A 144 -10.22 5.01 0.49
CA GLN A 144 -10.67 3.75 -0.08
C GLN A 144 -9.69 3.24 -1.13
N ALA A 145 -9.58 1.92 -1.25
CA ALA A 145 -8.79 1.30 -2.30
C ALA A 145 -9.43 1.53 -3.67
N ARG A 146 -8.58 1.74 -4.68
CA ARG A 146 -9.02 1.71 -6.07
C ARG A 146 -9.35 0.27 -6.49
N PRO A 147 -10.24 0.09 -7.46
CA PRO A 147 -10.54 -1.24 -8.01
C PRO A 147 -9.28 -1.98 -8.48
N PRO A 148 -9.29 -3.32 -8.54
CA PRO A 148 -8.12 -4.10 -8.97
C PRO A 148 -7.51 -3.68 -10.29
N ILE A 149 -8.32 -3.25 -11.26
CA ILE A 149 -7.85 -2.76 -12.57
C ILE A 149 -6.98 -1.49 -12.46
N ASP A 150 -7.11 -0.74 -11.39
CA ASP A 150 -6.39 0.50 -11.12
C ASP A 150 -5.16 0.31 -10.22
N GLN A 151 -4.95 -0.91 -9.69
CA GLN A 151 -3.77 -1.28 -8.90
C GLN A 151 -2.57 -1.51 -9.84
N THR A 152 -2.12 -0.44 -10.50
CA THR A 152 -1.12 -0.47 -11.58
C THR A 152 0.24 0.06 -11.17
N VAL A 153 0.44 0.32 -9.89
CA VAL A 153 1.72 0.77 -9.34
C VAL A 153 2.49 -0.45 -8.85
N GLU A 154 3.74 -0.55 -9.26
CA GLU A 154 4.70 -1.49 -8.71
C GLU A 154 5.54 -0.79 -7.64
N ALA A 155 5.95 -1.51 -6.62
CA ALA A 155 6.88 -0.97 -5.63
C ALA A 155 7.84 -2.02 -5.09
N ASN A 156 9.00 -1.55 -4.64
CA ASN A 156 9.97 -2.41 -3.95
C ASN A 156 10.67 -1.61 -2.86
N GLY A 157 10.68 -2.16 -1.65
CA GLY A 157 11.30 -1.58 -0.47
C GLY A 157 12.50 -2.38 0.00
N LEU A 158 13.60 -1.67 0.33
CA LEU A 158 14.79 -2.22 0.95
C LEU A 158 15.09 -1.47 2.23
N TYR A 159 15.23 -2.20 3.33
CA TYR A 159 15.78 -1.69 4.60
C TYR A 159 17.21 -2.17 4.77
N ARG A 160 18.13 -1.23 4.96
CA ARG A 160 19.55 -1.52 5.21
C ARG A 160 20.22 -0.35 5.90
N ALA A 161 21.02 -0.65 6.94
CA ALA A 161 21.76 0.35 7.71
C ALA A 161 20.85 1.51 8.14
N ASP A 162 19.80 1.16 8.90
CA ASP A 162 18.83 2.07 9.49
C ASP A 162 18.20 3.04 8.46
N THR A 163 18.03 2.56 7.26
CA THR A 163 17.51 3.39 6.15
C THR A 163 16.63 2.57 5.23
N TYR A 164 15.42 3.05 5.04
CA TYR A 164 14.54 2.58 3.98
C TYR A 164 14.85 3.24 2.65
N ARG A 165 14.72 2.45 1.59
CA ARG A 165 14.73 2.87 0.18
C ARG A 165 13.56 2.20 -0.50
N VAL A 166 12.56 2.97 -0.87
CA VAL A 166 11.36 2.45 -1.54
C VAL A 166 11.25 3.10 -2.91
N VAL A 167 11.16 2.26 -3.93
CA VAL A 167 10.93 2.69 -5.31
C VAL A 167 9.48 2.39 -5.66
N PHE A 168 8.77 3.36 -6.20
CA PHE A 168 7.48 3.21 -6.86
C PHE A 168 7.70 3.35 -8.36
N ARG A 169 7.05 2.51 -9.16
CA ARG A 169 7.11 2.54 -10.62
C ARG A 169 5.71 2.42 -11.22
N ARG A 170 5.44 3.17 -12.27
CA ARG A 170 4.20 3.08 -13.06
C ARG A 170 4.36 3.77 -14.40
N VAL A 171 3.55 3.38 -15.38
CA VAL A 171 3.37 4.16 -16.62
C VAL A 171 2.88 5.58 -16.29
N LEU A 172 3.43 6.59 -16.99
CA LEU A 172 3.09 8.00 -16.77
C LEU A 172 1.58 8.23 -16.91
N THR A 173 0.99 7.64 -17.94
CA THR A 173 -0.42 7.81 -18.26
C THR A 173 -1.08 6.45 -18.43
N PRO A 174 -1.77 5.91 -17.39
CA PRO A 174 -2.45 4.63 -17.49
C PRO A 174 -3.50 4.63 -18.62
N MET A 175 -3.60 3.49 -19.31
CA MET A 175 -4.63 3.31 -20.35
C MET A 175 -6.03 3.27 -19.71
N GLY A 176 -7.00 3.90 -20.34
CA GLY A 176 -8.38 3.92 -19.88
C GLY A 176 -9.05 5.28 -20.05
N LYS A 177 -10.34 5.33 -19.73
CA LYS A 177 -11.07 6.61 -19.68
C LYS A 177 -10.36 7.54 -18.70
N LYS A 178 -10.40 8.83 -18.97
CA LYS A 178 -9.96 9.89 -18.05
C LYS A 178 -10.77 9.74 -16.75
N ASP A 179 -10.40 8.72 -15.96
CA ASP A 179 -11.03 8.49 -14.66
C ASP A 179 -10.53 9.56 -13.71
N THR A 180 -11.44 10.05 -12.93
CA THR A 180 -11.22 11.13 -12.01
C THR A 180 -10.43 10.74 -10.77
N GLY A 181 -10.16 9.45 -10.56
CA GLY A 181 -9.52 8.91 -9.35
C GLY A 181 -8.05 8.51 -9.48
N ILE A 182 -7.44 8.62 -10.66
CA ILE A 182 -6.05 8.21 -10.93
C ILE A 182 -5.24 9.40 -11.45
N VAL A 183 -4.06 9.61 -10.87
CA VAL A 183 -3.14 10.64 -11.34
C VAL A 183 -2.61 10.29 -12.73
N ARG A 184 -2.58 11.27 -13.62
CA ARG A 184 -1.95 11.23 -14.93
C ARG A 184 -0.76 12.19 -14.93
N LEU A 185 0.41 11.66 -15.21
CA LEU A 185 1.66 12.40 -15.21
C LEU A 185 2.04 12.67 -16.67
N GLU A 186 1.50 13.73 -17.25
CA GLU A 186 1.73 14.05 -18.66
C GLU A 186 3.06 14.80 -18.82
N LEU A 187 3.77 14.54 -19.92
CA LEU A 187 5.02 15.25 -20.25
C LEU A 187 4.78 16.76 -20.32
N GLY A 188 5.68 17.55 -19.81
CA GLY A 188 5.60 19.01 -19.76
C GLY A 188 4.65 19.56 -18.69
N THR A 189 4.04 18.72 -17.84
CA THR A 189 3.12 19.16 -16.80
C THR A 189 3.77 19.19 -15.41
N GLU A 190 3.08 19.84 -14.47
CA GLU A 190 3.45 19.91 -13.05
C GLU A 190 2.27 19.38 -12.22
N VAL A 191 2.56 18.52 -11.25
CA VAL A 191 1.57 17.89 -10.37
C VAL A 191 1.96 18.15 -8.91
N ALA A 192 0.99 18.58 -8.10
CA ALA A 192 1.20 18.74 -6.66
C ALA A 192 1.26 17.36 -5.98
N VAL A 193 2.26 17.19 -5.12
CA VAL A 193 2.57 15.94 -4.42
C VAL A 193 2.88 16.19 -2.95
N ALA A 194 2.45 15.29 -2.08
CA ALA A 194 2.82 15.26 -0.68
C ALA A 194 3.27 13.84 -0.28
N PHE A 195 4.00 13.75 0.83
CA PHE A 195 4.57 12.50 1.31
C PHE A 195 4.12 12.23 2.73
N ALA A 196 3.95 10.96 3.07
CA ALA A 196 3.67 10.54 4.43
C ALA A 196 4.54 9.34 4.80
N VAL A 197 5.02 9.29 6.05
CA VAL A 197 5.80 8.19 6.61
C VAL A 197 5.17 7.76 7.93
N TRP A 198 5.01 6.47 8.11
CA TRP A 198 4.61 5.82 9.37
C TRP A 198 5.83 5.07 9.93
N ASN A 199 6.13 5.31 11.19
CA ASN A 199 7.17 4.60 11.94
C ASN A 199 6.48 3.64 12.93
N GLY A 200 6.68 2.34 12.74
CA GLY A 200 6.07 1.30 13.54
C GLY A 200 6.50 1.37 15.01
N ASN A 201 7.76 1.64 15.29
CA ASN A 201 8.27 1.80 16.65
C ASN A 201 7.65 3.01 17.37
N ALA A 202 7.31 4.07 16.65
CA ALA A 202 6.56 5.21 17.19
C ALA A 202 5.05 4.92 17.34
N ARG A 203 4.61 3.71 16.99
CA ARG A 203 3.20 3.30 16.96
C ARG A 203 2.36 4.17 16.05
N ASP A 204 2.89 4.48 14.88
CA ASP A 204 2.15 5.21 13.87
C ASP A 204 1.17 4.28 13.17
N ARG A 205 -0.06 4.75 13.01
CA ARG A 205 -1.15 4.05 12.33
C ARG A 205 -2.19 5.07 11.84
N ASP A 206 -2.78 4.81 10.70
CA ASP A 206 -3.89 5.59 10.12
C ASP A 206 -3.57 7.10 10.04
N GLY A 207 -4.22 7.91 10.86
CA GLY A 207 -4.01 9.35 10.92
C GLY A 207 -2.73 9.80 11.64
N LYS A 208 -2.15 8.95 12.48
CA LYS A 208 -0.88 9.22 13.16
C LYS A 208 0.27 8.88 12.23
N LYS A 209 0.90 9.90 11.66
CA LYS A 209 1.99 9.80 10.69
C LYS A 209 2.71 11.13 10.56
N ASN A 210 3.91 11.10 10.01
CA ASN A 210 4.64 12.29 9.61
C ASN A 210 4.26 12.65 8.17
N ILE A 211 3.91 13.90 7.92
CA ILE A 211 3.51 14.38 6.59
C ILE A 211 4.35 15.56 6.13
N SER A 212 4.60 15.65 4.84
CA SER A 212 5.15 16.86 4.22
C SER A 212 4.05 17.88 3.92
N ILE A 213 4.45 19.13 3.70
CA ILE A 213 3.62 20.08 2.94
C ILE A 213 3.59 19.67 1.47
N TRP A 214 2.66 20.25 0.70
CA TRP A 214 2.61 20.07 -0.74
C TRP A 214 3.91 20.55 -1.40
N GLN A 215 4.40 19.75 -2.29
CA GLN A 215 5.53 19.98 -3.20
C GLN A 215 5.01 19.87 -4.62
N SER A 216 5.87 20.07 -5.61
CA SER A 216 5.53 19.79 -7.01
C SER A 216 6.54 18.86 -7.67
N ILE A 217 6.02 18.00 -8.56
CA ILE A 217 6.83 17.24 -9.50
C ILE A 217 6.59 17.79 -10.89
N LYS A 218 7.66 18.21 -11.56
CA LYS A 218 7.65 18.58 -12.98
C LYS A 218 8.06 17.39 -13.81
N ILE A 219 7.20 17.01 -14.73
CA ILE A 219 7.48 15.96 -15.69
C ILE A 219 8.12 16.62 -16.90
N ALA A 220 9.41 16.37 -17.13
CA ALA A 220 10.13 16.96 -18.26
C ALA A 220 9.48 16.56 -19.61
N PRO A 221 9.62 17.37 -20.66
CA PRO A 221 9.16 17.02 -22.01
C PRO A 221 9.86 15.79 -22.57
#